data_1131af3119adceba086824b1116f7e14
#
_entry.id   1131af3119adceba086824b1116f7e14
#
_cell.length_a   1.000
_cell.length_b   1.000
_cell.length_c   1.000
_cell.angle_alpha   90.00
_cell.angle_beta   90.00
_cell.angle_gamma   90.00
#
_symmetry.space_group_name_H-M   'P 1'
#
loop_
_entity.id
_entity.type
_entity.pdbx_description
1 polymer ?
#
loop_
_entity_poly.entity_id
_entity_poly.type
_entity_poly.pdbx_seq_one_letter_code
_entity_poly.pdbx_strand_id
1 'polypeptide(L)'
;MPTLHAASSGCAAMDEIFTEALNDSETGQAYSLLAAKRSGETNADERHHAWEAFAASFKNEYSDRLTQAATDETSKQALAALAVYVERNAALDSGEIPEFADQQEAEEALKRGEKPEVNPAYTQALAEATSAHGTLTTCMPHWPVVF
;
A
#
# COMPACT_ATOMS: atom_id res chain seq x y z
N MET A 1 31.53 -12.13 3.10
CA MET A 1 31.13 -11.68 3.16
C MET A 1 30.18 -11.49 3.44
N PRO A 2 29.97 -11.36 3.78
CA PRO A 2 29.10 -11.14 4.04
C PRO A 2 28.23 -10.66 3.76
N THR A 3 27.72 -10.95 3.77
CA THR A 3 26.88 -10.65 3.36
C THR A 3 26.10 -10.00 3.91
N LEU A 4 26.27 -9.43 4.07
CA LEU A 4 25.84 -8.55 4.52
C LEU A 4 24.53 -8.46 4.47
N HIS A 5 23.94 -8.40 3.95
CA HIS A 5 22.65 -8.41 3.83
C HIS A 5 22.22 -9.68 3.95
N ALA A 6 22.54 -10.10 4.79
CA ALA A 6 21.84 -11.08 5.26
C ALA A 6 20.45 -10.72 5.06
N ALA A 7 20.00 -11.05 4.00
CA ALA A 7 18.63 -10.86 3.69
C ALA A 7 17.85 -11.54 4.79
N SER A 8 16.88 -10.86 5.34
CA SER A 8 15.99 -11.41 6.33
C SER A 8 15.30 -12.64 5.74
N SER A 9 15.43 -13.78 6.40
CA SER A 9 14.76 -15.00 5.95
C SER A 9 13.23 -14.85 6.06
N GLY A 10 12.76 -14.08 7.04
CA GLY A 10 11.35 -13.76 7.16
C GLY A 10 10.84 -12.92 6.01
N CYS A 11 11.63 -11.94 5.58
CA CYS A 11 11.28 -11.12 4.41
C CYS A 11 11.23 -11.95 3.13
N ALA A 12 12.20 -12.85 2.94
CA ALA A 12 12.19 -13.73 1.77
C ALA A 12 10.94 -14.61 1.76
N ALA A 13 10.56 -15.15 2.92
CA ALA A 13 9.36 -15.98 3.03
C ALA A 13 8.10 -15.16 2.76
N MET A 14 8.03 -13.94 3.27
CA MET A 14 6.89 -13.06 3.02
C MET A 14 6.78 -12.69 1.55
N ASP A 15 7.93 -12.45 0.90
CA ASP A 15 7.95 -12.12 -0.52
C ASP A 15 7.46 -13.28 -1.38
N GLU A 16 7.79 -14.51 -1.01
CA GLU A 16 7.27 -15.69 -1.69
C GLU A 16 5.77 -15.81 -1.55
N ILE A 17 5.25 -15.55 -0.35
CA ILE A 17 3.81 -15.56 -0.10
C ILE A 17 3.13 -14.49 -0.93
N PHE A 18 3.72 -13.31 -1.00
CA PHE A 18 3.20 -12.21 -1.80
C PHE A 18 3.12 -12.58 -3.28
N THR A 19 4.19 -13.16 -3.82
CA THR A 19 4.23 -13.59 -5.22
C THR A 19 3.18 -14.66 -5.50
N GLU A 20 3.03 -15.61 -4.60
CA GLU A 20 2.00 -16.64 -4.71
C GLU A 20 0.59 -16.01 -4.71
N ALA A 21 0.35 -15.06 -3.81
CA ALA A 21 -0.94 -14.39 -3.73
C ALA A 21 -1.26 -13.61 -5.00
N LEU A 22 -0.27 -12.94 -5.58
CA LEU A 22 -0.46 -12.23 -6.86
C LEU A 22 -0.90 -13.16 -7.97
N ASN A 23 -0.36 -14.37 -8.00
CA ASN A 23 -0.63 -15.32 -9.07
C ASN A 23 -1.90 -16.15 -8.82
N ASP A 24 -2.19 -16.45 -7.57
CA ASP A 24 -3.23 -17.43 -7.23
C ASP A 24 -4.52 -16.84 -6.68
N SER A 25 -4.47 -15.67 -6.04
CA SER A 25 -5.69 -15.10 -5.48
C SER A 25 -6.50 -14.38 -6.56
N GLU A 26 -7.80 -14.32 -6.36
CA GLU A 26 -8.69 -13.62 -7.29
C GLU A 26 -8.33 -12.16 -7.45
N THR A 27 -8.09 -11.46 -6.33
CA THR A 27 -7.71 -10.05 -6.36
C THR A 27 -6.32 -9.84 -6.96
N GLY A 28 -5.40 -10.78 -6.72
CA GLY A 28 -4.06 -10.73 -7.31
C GLY A 28 -4.10 -10.87 -8.81
N GLN A 29 -4.91 -11.80 -9.31
CA GLN A 29 -5.08 -12.00 -10.75
C GLN A 29 -5.74 -10.79 -11.41
N ALA A 30 -6.74 -10.21 -10.75
CA ALA A 30 -7.41 -9.02 -11.27
C ALA A 30 -6.45 -7.84 -11.38
N TYR A 31 -5.64 -7.62 -10.35
CA TYR A 31 -4.64 -6.56 -10.37
C TYR A 31 -3.59 -6.82 -11.46
N SER A 32 -3.10 -8.05 -11.56
CA SER A 32 -2.07 -8.40 -12.55
C SER A 32 -2.54 -8.19 -13.99
N LEU A 33 -3.80 -8.49 -14.26
CA LEU A 33 -4.37 -8.25 -15.58
C LEU A 33 -4.38 -6.75 -15.93
N LEU A 34 -4.77 -5.92 -14.96
CA LEU A 34 -4.77 -4.47 -15.18
C LEU A 34 -3.36 -3.92 -15.31
N ALA A 35 -2.43 -4.41 -14.51
CA ALA A 35 -1.05 -3.97 -14.55
C ALA A 35 -0.36 -4.33 -15.86
N ALA A 36 -0.79 -5.41 -16.51
CA ALA A 36 -0.23 -5.85 -17.79
C ALA A 36 -0.77 -5.05 -18.97
N LYS A 37 -1.85 -4.30 -18.80
CA LYS A 37 -2.42 -3.49 -19.89
C LYS A 37 -1.56 -2.26 -20.16
N ARG A 38 -1.60 -1.81 -21.40
CA ARG A 38 -0.86 -0.62 -21.80
C ARG A 38 -1.52 0.62 -21.22
N SER A 39 -0.70 1.66 -21.06
CA SER A 39 -1.20 2.98 -20.74
C SER A 39 -2.26 3.38 -21.77
N GLY A 40 -3.44 3.75 -21.34
CA GLY A 40 -4.56 4.09 -22.22
C GLY A 40 -5.63 3.00 -22.35
N GLU A 41 -5.29 1.74 -22.04
CA GLU A 41 -6.27 0.65 -22.03
C GLU A 41 -6.97 0.52 -20.69
N THR A 42 -6.42 1.18 -19.67
CA THR A 42 -6.98 1.21 -18.32
C THR A 42 -6.63 2.56 -17.72
N ASN A 43 -7.36 2.99 -16.72
CA ASN A 43 -7.04 4.25 -16.05
C ASN A 43 -6.39 3.99 -14.70
N ALA A 44 -5.79 5.06 -14.13
CA ALA A 44 -5.08 4.98 -12.87
C ALA A 44 -6.00 4.57 -11.71
N ASP A 45 -7.26 5.02 -11.73
CA ASP A 45 -8.21 4.70 -10.67
C ASP A 45 -8.54 3.22 -10.65
N GLU A 46 -8.71 2.59 -11.82
CA GLU A 46 -8.97 1.16 -11.88
C GLU A 46 -7.81 0.36 -11.30
N ARG A 47 -6.58 0.72 -11.67
CA ARG A 47 -5.39 0.05 -11.16
C ARG A 47 -5.24 0.24 -9.66
N HIS A 48 -5.50 1.46 -9.19
CA HIS A 48 -5.41 1.80 -7.78
C HIS A 48 -6.42 0.99 -6.94
N HIS A 49 -7.67 0.93 -7.41
CA HIS A 49 -8.70 0.16 -6.71
C HIS A 49 -8.38 -1.34 -6.70
N ALA A 50 -7.89 -1.87 -7.82
CA ALA A 50 -7.52 -3.28 -7.90
C ALA A 50 -6.34 -3.58 -6.98
N TRP A 51 -5.37 -2.68 -6.92
CA TRP A 51 -4.23 -2.83 -6.03
C TRP A 51 -4.65 -2.80 -4.57
N GLU A 52 -5.51 -1.87 -4.20
CA GLU A 52 -5.98 -1.77 -2.82
C GLU A 52 -6.79 -2.98 -2.40
N ALA A 53 -7.64 -3.48 -3.30
CA ALA A 53 -8.41 -4.69 -3.05
C ALA A 53 -7.47 -5.88 -2.82
N PHE A 54 -6.42 -5.98 -3.63
CA PHE A 54 -5.42 -7.03 -3.47
C PHE A 54 -4.65 -6.87 -2.15
N ALA A 55 -4.18 -5.66 -1.83
CA ALA A 55 -3.41 -5.43 -0.61
C ALA A 55 -4.23 -5.79 0.64
N ALA A 56 -5.50 -5.42 0.66
CA ALA A 56 -6.39 -5.78 1.77
C ALA A 56 -6.62 -7.27 1.85
N SER A 57 -6.85 -7.92 0.71
CA SER A 57 -7.05 -9.36 0.62
C SER A 57 -5.79 -10.11 1.08
N PHE A 58 -4.63 -9.65 0.63
CA PHE A 58 -3.35 -10.24 1.01
C PHE A 58 -3.17 -10.18 2.53
N LYS A 59 -3.40 -9.00 3.11
CA LYS A 59 -3.30 -8.82 4.56
C LYS A 59 -4.25 -9.76 5.31
N ASN A 60 -5.49 -9.86 4.85
CA ASN A 60 -6.53 -10.59 5.57
C ASN A 60 -6.50 -12.10 5.33
N GLU A 61 -6.39 -12.51 4.07
CA GLU A 61 -6.48 -13.93 3.72
C GLU A 61 -5.20 -14.70 3.98
N TYR A 62 -4.06 -14.01 3.93
CA TYR A 62 -2.75 -14.64 4.13
C TYR A 62 -2.15 -14.32 5.50
N SER A 63 -2.96 -13.75 6.40
CA SER A 63 -2.54 -13.29 7.72
C SER A 63 -1.77 -14.36 8.52
N ASP A 64 -2.31 -15.56 8.59
CA ASP A 64 -1.68 -16.63 9.37
C ASP A 64 -0.32 -17.02 8.79
N ARG A 65 -0.25 -17.16 7.47
CA ARG A 65 1.00 -17.50 6.80
C ARG A 65 2.04 -16.41 6.96
N LEU A 66 1.62 -15.16 6.85
CA LEU A 66 2.51 -14.01 7.02
C LEU A 66 3.03 -13.93 8.45
N THR A 67 2.17 -14.16 9.42
CA THR A 67 2.56 -14.16 10.82
C THR A 67 3.61 -15.24 11.09
N GLN A 68 3.42 -16.42 10.52
CA GLN A 68 4.39 -17.51 10.66
C GLN A 68 5.71 -17.21 9.97
N ALA A 69 5.66 -16.51 8.85
CA ALA A 69 6.86 -16.15 8.09
C ALA A 69 7.68 -15.05 8.76
N ALA A 70 7.03 -14.17 9.51
CA ALA A 70 7.67 -13.00 10.13
C ALA A 70 8.44 -13.42 11.38
N THR A 71 9.61 -14.04 11.19
CA THR A 71 10.39 -14.65 12.27
C THR A 71 11.52 -13.76 12.79
N ASP A 72 11.90 -12.73 12.08
CA ASP A 72 12.96 -11.81 12.52
C ASP A 72 12.43 -10.38 12.61
N GLU A 73 13.22 -9.49 13.16
CA GLU A 73 12.80 -8.12 13.43
C GLU A 73 12.37 -7.38 12.15
N THR A 74 13.12 -7.54 11.08
CA THR A 74 12.82 -6.85 9.82
C THR A 74 11.47 -7.29 9.24
N SER A 75 11.21 -8.60 9.24
CA SER A 75 9.94 -9.11 8.73
C SER A 75 8.76 -8.77 9.64
N LYS A 76 8.98 -8.71 10.96
CA LYS A 76 7.94 -8.29 11.89
C LYS A 76 7.56 -6.83 11.70
N GLN A 77 8.55 -5.98 11.44
CA GLN A 77 8.30 -4.58 11.12
C GLN A 77 7.52 -4.44 9.82
N ALA A 78 7.84 -5.25 8.82
CA ALA A 78 7.10 -5.24 7.56
C ALA A 78 5.66 -5.71 7.74
N LEU A 79 5.45 -6.71 8.59
CA LEU A 79 4.09 -7.18 8.87
C LEU A 79 3.24 -6.08 9.52
N ALA A 80 3.84 -5.34 10.46
CA ALA A 80 3.17 -4.20 11.09
C ALA A 80 2.92 -3.09 10.06
N ALA A 81 3.89 -2.86 9.18
CA ALA A 81 3.76 -1.86 8.12
C ALA A 81 2.64 -2.20 7.14
N LEU A 82 2.42 -3.49 6.86
CA LEU A 82 1.33 -3.92 5.99
C LEU A 82 -0.03 -3.49 6.55
N ALA A 83 -0.23 -3.67 7.85
CA ALA A 83 -1.46 -3.25 8.51
C ALA A 83 -1.66 -1.74 8.39
N VAL A 84 -0.62 -0.97 8.68
CA VAL A 84 -0.67 0.50 8.58
C VAL A 84 -0.97 0.93 7.14
N TYR A 85 -0.28 0.33 6.18
CA TYR A 85 -0.45 0.64 4.76
C TYR A 85 -1.91 0.45 4.33
N VAL A 86 -2.47 -0.71 4.63
CA VAL A 86 -3.84 -1.03 4.24
C VAL A 86 -4.84 -0.10 4.93
N GLU A 87 -4.69 0.11 6.24
CA GLU A 87 -5.62 0.95 6.99
C GLU A 87 -5.57 2.42 6.58
N ARG A 88 -4.37 2.96 6.42
CA ARG A 88 -4.25 4.38 6.06
C ARG A 88 -4.73 4.66 4.65
N ASN A 89 -4.42 3.77 3.70
CA ASN A 89 -4.92 3.96 2.33
C ASN A 89 -6.44 3.84 2.26
N ALA A 90 -7.03 2.91 3.02
CA ALA A 90 -8.48 2.77 3.06
C ALA A 90 -9.13 4.04 3.63
N ALA A 91 -8.56 4.62 4.69
CA ALA A 91 -9.09 5.84 5.30
C ALA A 91 -8.98 7.04 4.36
N LEU A 92 -7.86 7.13 3.62
CA LEU A 92 -7.66 8.22 2.66
C LEU A 92 -8.62 8.10 1.47
N ASP A 93 -8.80 6.91 0.95
CA ASP A 93 -9.64 6.70 -0.24
C ASP A 93 -11.12 6.76 0.06
N SER A 94 -11.54 6.36 1.25
CA SER A 94 -12.96 6.39 1.64
C SER A 94 -13.45 7.78 2.02
N GLY A 95 -12.52 8.72 2.22
CA GLY A 95 -12.87 10.05 2.70
C GLY A 95 -13.03 10.13 4.21
N GLU A 96 -12.72 9.04 4.94
CA GLU A 96 -12.73 9.08 6.40
C GLU A 96 -11.76 10.12 6.92
N ILE A 97 -10.62 10.27 6.23
CA ILE A 97 -9.66 11.35 6.49
C ILE A 97 -9.61 12.20 5.22
N PRO A 98 -10.42 13.26 5.15
CA PRO A 98 -10.48 14.09 3.95
C PRO A 98 -9.26 14.97 3.80
N GLU A 99 -8.91 15.27 2.55
CA GLU A 99 -7.77 16.13 2.24
C GLU A 99 -7.95 17.53 2.81
N PHE A 100 -9.17 18.05 2.76
CA PHE A 100 -9.50 19.36 3.30
C PHE A 100 -10.53 19.19 4.40
N ALA A 101 -10.27 19.77 5.57
CA ALA A 101 -11.19 19.68 6.70
C ALA A 101 -12.52 20.34 6.38
N ASP A 102 -12.50 21.42 5.60
CA ASP A 102 -13.69 22.14 5.16
C ASP A 102 -13.65 22.21 3.63
N GLN A 103 -14.42 21.36 2.98
CA GLN A 103 -14.45 21.26 1.52
C GLN A 103 -14.96 22.56 0.87
N GLN A 104 -15.96 23.21 1.48
CA GLN A 104 -16.52 24.44 0.96
C GLN A 104 -15.49 25.56 0.99
N GLU A 105 -14.76 25.70 2.11
CA GLU A 105 -13.71 26.71 2.24
C GLU A 105 -12.59 26.45 1.24
N ALA A 106 -12.24 25.18 0.99
CA ALA A 106 -11.24 24.82 0.02
C ALA A 106 -11.66 25.26 -1.39
N GLU A 107 -12.92 25.03 -1.76
CA GLU A 107 -13.43 25.44 -3.05
C GLU A 107 -13.41 26.95 -3.22
N GLU A 108 -13.78 27.68 -2.16
CA GLU A 108 -13.77 29.14 -2.19
C GLU A 108 -12.36 29.68 -2.30
N ALA A 109 -11.41 29.06 -1.60
CA ALA A 109 -9.99 29.46 -1.69
C ALA A 109 -9.46 29.28 -3.11
N LEU A 110 -9.80 28.15 -3.76
CA LEU A 110 -9.41 27.90 -5.14
C LEU A 110 -10.00 28.94 -6.10
N LYS A 111 -11.24 29.34 -5.86
CA LYS A 111 -11.87 30.37 -6.69
C LYS A 111 -11.18 31.72 -6.56
N ARG A 112 -10.60 32.00 -5.39
CA ARG A 112 -9.85 33.23 -5.17
C ARG A 112 -8.41 33.14 -5.66
N GLY A 113 -8.00 31.98 -6.20
CA GLY A 113 -6.62 31.73 -6.61
C GLY A 113 -5.68 31.48 -5.45
N GLU A 114 -6.23 31.15 -4.29
CA GLU A 114 -5.46 30.86 -3.08
C GLU A 114 -5.30 29.35 -2.91
N LYS A 115 -4.23 28.96 -2.21
CA LYS A 115 -3.99 27.56 -1.92
C LYS A 115 -4.82 27.13 -0.70
N PRO A 116 -5.69 26.11 -0.83
CA PRO A 116 -6.49 25.67 0.30
C PRO A 116 -5.62 25.08 1.41
N GLU A 117 -6.11 25.18 2.63
CA GLU A 117 -5.43 24.61 3.79
C GLU A 117 -5.70 23.12 3.85
N VAL A 118 -4.65 22.32 3.84
CA VAL A 118 -4.75 20.87 3.90
C VAL A 118 -4.97 20.40 5.34
N ASN A 119 -5.85 19.42 5.50
CA ASN A 119 -6.12 18.79 6.79
C ASN A 119 -4.83 18.13 7.32
N PRO A 120 -4.32 18.53 8.50
CA PRO A 120 -3.09 17.93 9.05
C PRO A 120 -3.20 16.42 9.24
N ALA A 121 -4.40 15.91 9.56
CA ALA A 121 -4.61 14.46 9.70
C ALA A 121 -4.41 13.74 8.37
N TYR A 122 -4.81 14.38 7.26
CA TYR A 122 -4.59 13.83 5.93
C TYR A 122 -3.08 13.75 5.61
N THR A 123 -2.35 14.83 5.87
CA THR A 123 -0.91 14.87 5.64
C THR A 123 -0.19 13.80 6.46
N GLN A 124 -0.59 13.63 7.71
CA GLN A 124 0.00 12.63 8.60
C GLN A 124 -0.30 11.22 8.11
N ALA A 125 -1.55 10.93 7.76
CA ALA A 125 -1.94 9.61 7.26
C ALA A 125 -1.19 9.25 5.98
N LEU A 126 -1.04 10.22 5.08
CA LEU A 126 -0.30 10.02 3.84
C LEU A 126 1.18 9.72 4.12
N ALA A 127 1.79 10.43 5.06
CA ALA A 127 3.17 10.19 5.45
C ALA A 127 3.35 8.81 6.07
N GLU A 128 2.40 8.37 6.89
CA GLU A 128 2.43 7.04 7.51
C GLU A 128 2.28 5.94 6.45
N ALA A 129 1.38 6.12 5.49
CA ALA A 129 1.21 5.17 4.40
C ALA A 129 2.47 5.09 3.53
N THR A 130 3.08 6.23 3.24
CA THR A 130 4.31 6.29 2.44
C THR A 130 5.47 5.60 3.16
N SER A 131 5.61 5.84 4.46
CA SER A 131 6.65 5.20 5.27
C SER A 131 6.45 3.68 5.32
N ALA A 132 5.19 3.24 5.50
CA ALA A 132 4.86 1.83 5.51
C ALA A 132 5.18 1.17 4.16
N HIS A 133 4.88 1.86 3.06
CA HIS A 133 5.21 1.38 1.72
C HIS A 133 6.72 1.16 1.58
N GLY A 134 7.53 2.11 2.06
CA GLY A 134 8.98 1.99 2.03
C GLY A 134 9.48 0.77 2.80
N THR A 135 8.90 0.51 3.97
CA THR A 135 9.25 -0.67 4.76
C THR A 135 8.89 -1.95 4.00
N LEU A 136 7.73 -1.97 3.35
CA LEU A 136 7.27 -3.13 2.58
C LEU A 136 8.16 -3.40 1.38
N THR A 137 8.55 -2.36 0.64
CA THR A 137 9.42 -2.53 -0.53
C THR A 137 10.81 -3.03 -0.14
N THR A 138 11.30 -2.62 1.03
CA THR A 138 12.59 -3.07 1.53
C THR A 138 12.56 -4.55 1.90
N CYS A 139 11.47 -5.02 2.49
CA CYS A 139 11.32 -6.41 2.92
C CYS A 139 10.95 -7.33 1.77
N MET A 140 10.02 -6.89 0.92
CA MET A 140 9.49 -7.71 -0.17
C MET A 140 9.82 -7.05 -1.52
N PRO A 141 10.91 -7.49 -2.19
CA PRO A 141 11.32 -6.86 -3.46
C PRO A 141 10.27 -6.88 -4.56
N HIS A 142 9.34 -7.82 -4.51
CA HIS A 142 8.27 -7.91 -5.51
C HIS A 142 7.10 -6.98 -5.19
N TRP A 143 7.09 -6.35 -4.01
CA TRP A 143 6.08 -5.35 -3.69
C TRP A 143 6.24 -4.18 -4.65
N PRO A 144 5.24 -3.88 -5.47
CA PRO A 144 5.42 -2.91 -6.55
C PRO A 144 5.45 -1.47 -6.06
N VAL A 145 6.15 -0.64 -6.83
CA VAL A 145 6.04 0.80 -6.69
C VAL A 145 4.84 1.17 -7.55
N VAL A 146 3.73 1.48 -6.91
CA VAL A 146 2.46 1.67 -7.58
C VAL A 146 1.94 3.06 -7.37
N PHE A 147 1.58 3.68 -8.42
CA PHE A 147 0.93 4.98 -8.29
C PHE A 147 0.07 5.32 -9.45
#